data_27473f40cf57d809302e75211962a057
#
_entry.id   27473f40cf57d809302e75211962a057
#
_cell.length_a   1.000
_cell.length_b   1.000
_cell.length_c   1.000
_cell.angle_alpha   90.00
_cell.angle_beta   90.00
_cell.angle_gamma   90.00
#
_symmetry.space_group_name_H-M   'P 1'
#
loop_
_entity.id
_entity.type
_entity.pdbx_description
1 polymer ?
#
loop_
_entity_poly.entity_id
_entity_poly.type
_entity_poly.pdbx_seq_one_letter_code
_entity_poly.pdbx_strand_id
1 'polypeptide(L)'
;MRTFTLNLLTLSLGLALMPLAQAANSPQQRQLLEQVRLGESTQREDLVRQSLYRLELIDPNNPDVIAARFRYLLRQGDTAGAQKELDRLKGMAPDSSAYQSSRTTMLLSTPDGRQALQQARLLATTGHTQEAIAAYDKLFDGKPPSGDIATEYWNVVAKEPARRNLAINQLKKINASSPGNVPLQSSLAQLLFQSGRRDEGFAVLQEMAKSNNGRSQASDMWYQQIKDQPASSASVTALQQYLSVFSDGDNVTAARAQFEAQQKQLADPAFRAKAEGLAAVDAGQGSKAVTELQKAVSANHADSEAVGALGQAYSQKGDRARAVAQFEKAIAIDPQSDNRGKWDSLLKVNRYWLLIQQGDNALKANNTAQAERYYQQARNIDNTD
;
A
#
# COMPACT_ATOMS: atom_id res chain seq x y z
N MET A 1 -13.05 -68.66 -38.80
CA MET A 1 -12.95 -67.44 -39.60
C MET A 1 -13.20 -66.27 -38.70
N ARG A 2 -12.17 -65.60 -38.25
CA ARG A 2 -12.24 -64.38 -37.45
C ARG A 2 -11.66 -63.22 -38.30
N THR A 3 -12.49 -62.31 -38.64
CA THR A 3 -12.16 -61.10 -39.42
C THR A 3 -11.59 -60.05 -38.47
N PHE A 4 -10.34 -59.64 -38.68
CA PHE A 4 -9.71 -58.49 -38.04
C PHE A 4 -10.10 -57.22 -38.80
N THR A 5 -10.77 -56.30 -38.13
CA THR A 5 -10.97 -54.94 -38.58
C THR A 5 -9.85 -54.06 -38.11
N LEU A 6 -9.13 -53.48 -39.05
CA LEU A 6 -8.02 -52.52 -38.82
C LEU A 6 -8.61 -51.13 -38.59
N ASN A 7 -8.46 -50.61 -37.37
CA ASN A 7 -8.79 -49.19 -37.08
C ASN A 7 -7.58 -48.31 -37.42
N LEU A 8 -7.73 -47.47 -38.44
CA LEU A 8 -6.80 -46.38 -38.74
C LEU A 8 -6.99 -45.27 -37.71
N LEU A 9 -6.02 -45.09 -36.80
CA LEU A 9 -5.90 -43.90 -35.98
C LEU A 9 -5.25 -42.77 -36.81
N THR A 10 -6.02 -41.79 -37.17
CA THR A 10 -5.50 -40.52 -37.72
C THR A 10 -4.94 -39.70 -36.58
N LEU A 11 -3.60 -39.60 -36.54
CA LEU A 11 -2.87 -38.68 -35.67
C LEU A 11 -3.00 -37.26 -36.26
N SER A 12 -3.88 -36.42 -35.68
CA SER A 12 -3.91 -35.00 -35.97
C SER A 12 -2.75 -34.33 -35.19
N LEU A 13 -1.68 -33.96 -35.87
CA LEU A 13 -0.63 -33.06 -35.34
C LEU A 13 -1.26 -31.69 -35.12
N GLY A 14 -1.70 -31.39 -33.89
CA GLY A 14 -1.97 -30.05 -33.43
C GLY A 14 -0.66 -29.30 -33.28
N LEU A 15 -0.31 -28.43 -34.22
CA LEU A 15 0.73 -27.42 -34.02
C LEU A 15 0.21 -26.47 -32.90
N ALA A 16 0.62 -26.73 -31.68
CA ALA A 16 0.51 -25.76 -30.60
C ALA A 16 1.45 -24.60 -30.94
N LEU A 17 0.88 -23.47 -31.35
CA LEU A 17 1.56 -22.18 -31.36
C LEU A 17 2.00 -21.86 -29.90
N MET A 18 3.18 -22.30 -29.53
CA MET A 18 3.81 -21.81 -28.32
C MET A 18 4.04 -20.30 -28.48
N PRO A 19 3.65 -19.45 -27.52
CA PRO A 19 4.06 -18.05 -27.56
C PRO A 19 5.59 -18.06 -27.57
N LEU A 20 6.21 -17.39 -28.53
CA LEU A 20 7.65 -17.14 -28.58
C LEU A 20 8.00 -16.39 -27.28
N ALA A 21 8.50 -17.11 -26.30
CA ALA A 21 9.12 -16.50 -25.14
C ALA A 21 10.23 -15.59 -25.70
N GLN A 22 10.12 -14.28 -25.44
CA GLN A 22 11.18 -13.34 -25.79
C GLN A 22 12.46 -13.85 -25.17
N ALA A 23 13.40 -14.25 -26.02
CA ALA A 23 14.69 -14.74 -25.55
C ALA A 23 15.37 -13.61 -24.75
N ALA A 24 15.74 -13.88 -23.51
CA ALA A 24 16.43 -12.89 -22.68
C ALA A 24 17.75 -12.49 -23.37
N ASN A 25 18.06 -11.20 -23.36
CA ASN A 25 19.31 -10.66 -23.92
C ASN A 25 20.52 -11.44 -23.42
N SER A 26 21.40 -11.83 -24.35
CA SER A 26 22.68 -12.46 -23.99
C SER A 26 23.55 -11.52 -23.13
N PRO A 27 24.54 -12.02 -22.37
CA PRO A 27 25.43 -11.17 -21.59
C PRO A 27 26.10 -10.08 -22.45
N GLN A 28 26.52 -10.43 -23.67
CA GLN A 28 27.11 -9.48 -24.62
C GLN A 28 26.12 -8.41 -25.06
N GLN A 29 24.89 -8.78 -25.38
CA GLN A 29 23.83 -7.81 -25.73
C GLN A 29 23.53 -6.87 -24.59
N ARG A 30 23.43 -7.38 -23.34
CA ARG A 30 23.21 -6.55 -22.15
C ARG A 30 24.33 -5.53 -21.98
N GLN A 31 25.60 -5.96 -22.09
CA GLN A 31 26.75 -5.06 -21.98
C GLN A 31 26.72 -3.96 -23.06
N LEU A 32 26.41 -4.31 -24.30
CA LEU A 32 26.31 -3.32 -25.38
C LEU A 32 25.13 -2.36 -25.19
N LEU A 33 23.98 -2.84 -24.71
CA LEU A 33 22.85 -1.98 -24.34
C LEU A 33 23.18 -1.01 -23.20
N GLU A 34 23.96 -1.44 -22.23
CA GLU A 34 24.47 -0.55 -21.17
C GLU A 34 25.46 0.49 -21.73
N GLN A 35 26.31 0.14 -22.67
CA GLN A 35 27.18 1.10 -23.35
C GLN A 35 26.37 2.12 -24.16
N VAL A 36 25.26 1.71 -24.81
CA VAL A 36 24.34 2.66 -25.46
C VAL A 36 23.77 3.64 -24.43
N ARG A 37 23.24 3.14 -23.29
CA ARG A 37 22.69 3.99 -22.23
C ARG A 37 23.72 4.95 -21.63
N LEU A 38 24.93 4.46 -21.43
CA LEU A 38 26.05 5.30 -20.97
C LEU A 38 26.38 6.39 -21.99
N GLY A 39 26.46 6.05 -23.26
CA GLY A 39 26.68 7.02 -24.33
C GLY A 39 25.54 8.04 -24.44
N GLU A 40 24.29 7.62 -24.27
CA GLU A 40 23.12 8.49 -24.21
C GLU A 40 23.19 9.48 -23.04
N SER A 41 23.53 9.01 -21.84
CA SER A 41 23.58 9.84 -20.62
C SER A 41 24.80 10.78 -20.59
N THR A 42 25.91 10.41 -21.24
CA THR A 42 27.14 11.20 -21.30
C THR A 42 27.29 12.00 -22.61
N GLN A 43 26.26 12.00 -23.48
CA GLN A 43 26.25 12.66 -24.78
C GLN A 43 27.39 12.21 -25.71
N ARG A 44 27.86 10.95 -25.56
CA ARG A 44 28.91 10.36 -26.40
C ARG A 44 28.28 9.61 -27.58
N GLU A 45 27.93 10.33 -28.62
CA GLU A 45 27.28 9.80 -29.80
C GLU A 45 28.15 8.78 -30.57
N ASP A 46 29.47 8.89 -30.49
CA ASP A 46 30.42 7.91 -31.00
C ASP A 46 30.23 6.52 -30.35
N LEU A 47 30.11 6.50 -29.04
CA LEU A 47 29.89 5.27 -28.25
C LEU A 47 28.53 4.65 -28.58
N VAL A 48 27.49 5.49 -28.65
CA VAL A 48 26.13 5.01 -29.02
C VAL A 48 26.14 4.35 -30.39
N ARG A 49 26.68 5.03 -31.40
CA ARG A 49 26.74 4.51 -32.78
C ARG A 49 27.52 3.20 -32.90
N GLN A 50 28.68 3.11 -32.26
CA GLN A 50 29.50 1.90 -32.32
C GLN A 50 28.81 0.72 -31.62
N SER A 51 28.19 0.95 -30.47
CA SER A 51 27.50 -0.10 -29.69
C SER A 51 26.24 -0.57 -30.40
N LEU A 52 25.46 0.35 -31.02
CA LEU A 52 24.30 0.03 -31.84
C LEU A 52 24.68 -0.80 -33.04
N TYR A 53 25.72 -0.42 -33.79
CA TYR A 53 26.18 -1.19 -34.94
C TYR A 53 26.49 -2.66 -34.57
N ARG A 54 27.18 -2.87 -33.44
CA ARG A 54 27.49 -4.22 -32.95
C ARG A 54 26.24 -4.99 -32.52
N LEU A 55 25.25 -4.32 -31.89
CA LEU A 55 23.99 -4.93 -31.50
C LEU A 55 23.18 -5.36 -32.73
N GLU A 56 23.13 -4.55 -33.77
CA GLU A 56 22.45 -4.85 -35.03
C GLU A 56 23.07 -6.04 -35.78
N LEU A 57 24.39 -6.23 -35.65
CA LEU A 57 25.05 -7.42 -36.22
C LEU A 57 24.72 -8.70 -35.43
N ILE A 58 24.43 -8.61 -34.15
CA ILE A 58 24.10 -9.77 -33.29
C ILE A 58 22.63 -10.16 -33.49
N ASP A 59 21.72 -9.20 -33.34
CA ASP A 59 20.27 -9.45 -33.46
C ASP A 59 19.53 -8.14 -33.84
N PRO A 60 19.35 -7.89 -35.13
CA PRO A 60 18.68 -6.68 -35.59
C PRO A 60 17.18 -6.67 -35.30
N ASN A 61 16.59 -7.81 -34.92
CA ASN A 61 15.16 -7.95 -34.63
C ASN A 61 14.85 -7.90 -33.10
N ASN A 62 15.86 -7.76 -32.29
CA ASN A 62 15.66 -7.64 -30.85
C ASN A 62 14.91 -6.34 -30.50
N PRO A 63 13.79 -6.38 -29.76
CA PRO A 63 13.02 -5.19 -29.44
C PRO A 63 13.82 -4.09 -28.73
N ASP A 64 14.74 -4.46 -27.83
CA ASP A 64 15.60 -3.50 -27.10
C ASP A 64 16.60 -2.81 -28.04
N VAL A 65 17.10 -3.53 -29.05
CA VAL A 65 18.02 -2.98 -30.06
C VAL A 65 17.25 -1.99 -30.96
N ILE A 66 16.06 -2.37 -31.41
CA ILE A 66 15.19 -1.50 -32.22
C ILE A 66 14.81 -0.23 -31.44
N ALA A 67 14.47 -0.37 -30.15
CA ALA A 67 14.18 0.78 -29.28
C ALA A 67 15.41 1.69 -29.07
N ALA A 68 16.60 1.13 -28.97
CA ALA A 68 17.84 1.90 -28.85
C ALA A 68 18.12 2.67 -30.16
N ARG A 69 17.90 2.03 -31.34
CA ARG A 69 18.00 2.69 -32.65
C ARG A 69 16.96 3.81 -32.81
N PHE A 70 15.72 3.56 -32.42
CA PHE A 70 14.65 4.56 -32.38
C PHE A 70 15.11 5.82 -31.63
N ARG A 71 15.63 5.66 -30.39
CA ARG A 71 16.11 6.79 -29.59
C ARG A 71 17.27 7.52 -30.24
N TYR A 72 18.20 6.78 -30.85
CA TYR A 72 19.32 7.38 -31.57
C TYR A 72 18.84 8.25 -32.74
N LEU A 73 17.95 7.72 -33.61
CA LEU A 73 17.39 8.46 -34.75
C LEU A 73 16.64 9.72 -34.29
N LEU A 74 15.85 9.61 -33.22
CA LEU A 74 15.10 10.75 -32.68
C LEU A 74 16.04 11.86 -32.19
N ARG A 75 17.16 11.51 -31.53
CA ARG A 75 18.17 12.50 -31.11
C ARG A 75 18.90 13.14 -32.29
N GLN A 76 19.07 12.42 -33.40
CA GLN A 76 19.65 12.97 -34.63
C GLN A 76 18.66 13.87 -35.41
N GLY A 77 17.41 14.01 -34.94
CA GLY A 77 16.36 14.75 -35.62
C GLY A 77 15.69 13.99 -36.76
N ASP A 78 16.08 12.72 -36.98
CA ASP A 78 15.43 11.86 -37.98
C ASP A 78 14.12 11.27 -37.42
N THR A 79 13.11 12.12 -37.31
CA THR A 79 11.78 11.73 -36.86
C THR A 79 11.12 10.69 -37.75
N ALA A 80 11.36 10.75 -39.05
CA ALA A 80 10.80 9.79 -40.00
C ALA A 80 11.43 8.40 -39.84
N GLY A 81 12.74 8.33 -39.67
CA GLY A 81 13.45 7.08 -39.33
C GLY A 81 13.03 6.53 -37.98
N ALA A 82 12.89 7.36 -36.95
CA ALA A 82 12.39 6.95 -35.65
C ALA A 82 10.95 6.38 -35.76
N GLN A 83 10.06 7.01 -36.52
CA GLN A 83 8.70 6.49 -36.72
C GLN A 83 8.70 5.09 -37.36
N LYS A 84 9.56 4.85 -38.32
CA LYS A 84 9.69 3.50 -38.95
C LYS A 84 10.09 2.42 -37.94
N GLU A 85 11.05 2.73 -37.04
CA GLU A 85 11.45 1.78 -36.00
C GLU A 85 10.33 1.58 -34.95
N LEU A 86 9.55 2.61 -34.65
CA LEU A 86 8.37 2.50 -33.78
C LEU A 86 7.30 1.60 -34.42
N ASP A 87 7.01 1.76 -35.72
CA ASP A 87 6.05 0.93 -36.46
C ASP A 87 6.51 -0.53 -36.53
N ARG A 88 7.82 -0.73 -36.66
CA ARG A 88 8.44 -2.07 -36.65
C ARG A 88 8.25 -2.72 -35.25
N LEU A 89 8.51 -2.01 -34.14
CA LEU A 89 8.24 -2.48 -32.79
C LEU A 89 6.77 -2.81 -32.58
N LYS A 90 5.87 -1.96 -33.10
CA LYS A 90 4.43 -2.19 -33.02
C LYS A 90 4.01 -3.49 -33.71
N GLY A 91 4.58 -3.78 -34.86
CA GLY A 91 4.29 -5.00 -35.62
C GLY A 91 4.87 -6.28 -35.01
N MET A 92 6.04 -6.19 -34.38
CA MET A 92 6.77 -7.34 -33.87
C MET A 92 6.50 -7.65 -32.39
N ALA A 93 6.38 -6.64 -31.55
CA ALA A 93 6.32 -6.78 -30.10
C ALA A 93 5.46 -5.67 -29.46
N PRO A 94 4.15 -5.60 -29.78
CA PRO A 94 3.25 -4.51 -29.35
C PRO A 94 3.09 -4.40 -27.83
N ASP A 95 3.29 -5.49 -27.10
CA ASP A 95 3.17 -5.54 -25.65
C ASP A 95 4.52 -5.42 -24.92
N SER A 96 5.64 -5.26 -25.67
CA SER A 96 6.96 -5.11 -25.09
C SER A 96 7.15 -3.76 -24.39
N SER A 97 7.97 -3.75 -23.34
CA SER A 97 8.40 -2.51 -22.70
C SER A 97 9.16 -1.58 -23.67
N ALA A 98 9.89 -2.16 -24.63
CA ALA A 98 10.59 -1.44 -25.68
C ALA A 98 9.61 -0.62 -26.55
N TYR A 99 8.53 -1.24 -27.02
CA TYR A 99 7.50 -0.51 -27.77
C TYR A 99 6.80 0.55 -26.94
N GLN A 100 6.34 0.20 -25.72
CA GLN A 100 5.61 1.14 -24.86
C GLN A 100 6.47 2.38 -24.49
N SER A 101 7.74 2.16 -24.21
CA SER A 101 8.70 3.24 -23.93
C SER A 101 8.94 4.11 -25.17
N SER A 102 9.16 3.50 -26.33
CA SER A 102 9.40 4.25 -27.57
C SER A 102 8.17 5.05 -27.99
N ARG A 103 6.96 4.50 -27.86
CA ARG A 103 5.70 5.20 -28.10
C ARG A 103 5.54 6.44 -27.21
N THR A 104 5.78 6.28 -25.90
CA THR A 104 5.74 7.40 -24.95
C THR A 104 6.74 8.47 -25.33
N THR A 105 7.98 8.10 -25.67
CA THR A 105 9.04 9.04 -26.06
C THR A 105 8.67 9.77 -27.35
N MET A 106 8.16 9.06 -28.38
CA MET A 106 7.74 9.69 -29.65
C MET A 106 6.63 10.72 -29.43
N LEU A 107 5.61 10.37 -28.65
CA LEU A 107 4.49 11.24 -28.35
C LEU A 107 4.97 12.54 -27.66
N LEU A 108 5.86 12.42 -26.68
CA LEU A 108 6.38 13.55 -25.92
C LEU A 108 7.48 14.35 -26.67
N SER A 109 7.98 13.86 -27.79
CA SER A 109 8.88 14.61 -28.66
C SER A 109 8.15 15.74 -29.41
N THR A 110 6.83 15.63 -29.60
CA THR A 110 6.01 16.64 -30.27
C THR A 110 5.62 17.80 -29.34
N PRO A 111 5.46 19.04 -29.85
CA PRO A 111 4.97 20.17 -29.06
C PRO A 111 3.59 19.88 -28.44
N ASP A 112 2.67 19.33 -29.20
CA ASP A 112 1.30 19.05 -28.76
C ASP A 112 1.27 17.98 -27.64
N GLY A 113 2.09 16.93 -27.74
CA GLY A 113 2.21 15.91 -26.71
C GLY A 113 2.77 16.48 -25.40
N ARG A 114 3.77 17.35 -25.48
CA ARG A 114 4.31 18.05 -24.29
C ARG A 114 3.27 18.97 -23.66
N GLN A 115 2.54 19.74 -24.46
CA GLN A 115 1.48 20.62 -23.96
C GLN A 115 0.36 19.83 -23.29
N ALA A 116 -0.10 18.73 -23.90
CA ALA A 116 -1.12 17.85 -23.32
C ALA A 116 -0.66 17.24 -21.99
N LEU A 117 0.61 16.81 -21.87
CA LEU A 117 1.18 16.32 -20.62
C LEU A 117 1.18 17.42 -19.54
N GLN A 118 1.58 18.64 -19.87
CA GLN A 118 1.58 19.76 -18.93
C GLN A 118 0.17 20.07 -18.44
N GLN A 119 -0.84 19.99 -19.31
CA GLN A 119 -2.22 20.18 -18.90
C GLN A 119 -2.70 19.07 -17.96
N ALA A 120 -2.37 17.81 -18.23
CA ALA A 120 -2.69 16.69 -17.35
C ALA A 120 -2.05 16.87 -15.95
N ARG A 121 -0.80 17.31 -15.89
CA ARG A 121 -0.08 17.64 -14.66
C ARG A 121 -0.72 18.79 -13.89
N LEU A 122 -1.14 19.85 -14.57
CA LEU A 122 -1.83 20.97 -13.96
C LEU A 122 -3.13 20.51 -13.29
N LEU A 123 -3.95 19.73 -13.98
CA LEU A 123 -5.17 19.16 -13.43
C LEU A 123 -4.88 18.27 -12.20
N ALA A 124 -3.82 17.46 -12.26
CA ALA A 124 -3.42 16.60 -11.14
C ALA A 124 -2.98 17.39 -9.89
N THR A 125 -2.27 18.51 -10.09
CA THR A 125 -1.76 19.37 -9.00
C THR A 125 -2.87 20.25 -8.39
N THR A 126 -3.84 20.65 -9.20
CA THR A 126 -5.00 21.45 -8.75
C THR A 126 -6.13 20.61 -8.14
N GLY A 127 -5.94 19.30 -8.01
CA GLY A 127 -6.90 18.40 -7.36
C GLY A 127 -8.02 17.88 -8.26
N HIS A 128 -8.02 18.21 -9.55
CA HIS A 128 -8.98 17.73 -10.55
C HIS A 128 -8.61 16.32 -11.02
N THR A 129 -8.62 15.36 -10.06
CA THR A 129 -8.06 14.01 -10.26
C THR A 129 -8.68 13.27 -11.44
N GLN A 130 -10.01 13.25 -11.56
CA GLN A 130 -10.69 12.53 -12.66
C GLN A 130 -10.39 13.15 -14.02
N GLU A 131 -10.37 14.48 -14.11
CA GLU A 131 -10.04 15.19 -15.33
C GLU A 131 -8.56 14.97 -15.70
N ALA A 132 -7.67 14.94 -14.71
CA ALA A 132 -6.26 14.60 -14.93
C ALA A 132 -6.10 13.18 -15.49
N ILE A 133 -6.77 12.18 -14.90
CA ILE A 133 -6.74 10.80 -15.41
C ILE A 133 -7.28 10.75 -16.85
N ALA A 134 -8.40 11.41 -17.14
CA ALA A 134 -8.96 11.48 -18.47
C ALA A 134 -8.01 12.16 -19.48
N ALA A 135 -7.29 13.20 -19.06
CA ALA A 135 -6.29 13.87 -19.88
C ALA A 135 -5.08 12.96 -20.18
N TYR A 136 -4.59 12.20 -19.19
CA TYR A 136 -3.57 11.18 -19.40
C TYR A 136 -4.06 10.06 -20.34
N ASP A 137 -5.26 9.53 -20.10
CA ASP A 137 -5.84 8.46 -20.90
C ASP A 137 -6.02 8.91 -22.37
N LYS A 138 -6.45 10.15 -22.59
CA LYS A 138 -6.52 10.75 -23.93
C LYS A 138 -5.14 10.89 -24.57
N LEU A 139 -4.14 11.38 -23.82
CA LEU A 139 -2.77 11.57 -24.31
C LEU A 139 -2.13 10.24 -24.72
N PHE A 140 -2.36 9.18 -23.94
CA PHE A 140 -1.75 7.87 -24.14
C PHE A 140 -2.67 6.83 -24.78
N ASP A 141 -3.80 7.26 -25.36
CA ASP A 141 -4.75 6.41 -26.07
C ASP A 141 -5.27 5.24 -25.21
N GLY A 142 -5.65 5.56 -23.98
CA GLY A 142 -6.17 4.60 -23.00
C GLY A 142 -5.17 3.56 -22.49
N LYS A 143 -3.90 3.64 -22.90
CA LYS A 143 -2.83 2.72 -22.42
C LYS A 143 -1.94 3.45 -21.44
N PRO A 144 -1.60 2.82 -20.30
CA PRO A 144 -0.69 3.44 -19.34
C PRO A 144 0.64 3.83 -20.00
N PRO A 145 1.19 5.00 -19.65
CA PRO A 145 2.52 5.41 -20.11
C PRO A 145 3.62 4.52 -19.52
N SER A 146 4.85 4.67 -20.00
CA SER A 146 6.03 3.97 -19.49
C SER A 146 7.08 4.94 -18.97
N GLY A 147 8.15 4.43 -18.36
CA GLY A 147 9.22 5.24 -17.77
C GLY A 147 8.74 6.09 -16.59
N ASP A 148 9.34 7.27 -16.43
CA ASP A 148 9.04 8.18 -15.32
C ASP A 148 7.57 8.66 -15.32
N ILE A 149 6.97 8.81 -16.50
CA ILE A 149 5.57 9.19 -16.63
C ILE A 149 4.62 8.11 -16.09
N ALA A 150 5.02 6.84 -16.14
CA ALA A 150 4.22 5.75 -15.55
C ALA A 150 4.06 5.94 -14.03
N THR A 151 5.13 6.30 -13.34
CA THR A 151 5.08 6.59 -11.90
C THR A 151 4.15 7.76 -11.60
N GLU A 152 4.27 8.84 -12.36
CA GLU A 152 3.42 10.03 -12.25
C GLU A 152 1.94 9.69 -12.48
N TYR A 153 1.64 9.00 -13.57
CA TYR A 153 0.28 8.55 -13.91
C TYR A 153 -0.34 7.70 -12.80
N TRP A 154 0.38 6.67 -12.33
CA TRP A 154 -0.15 5.78 -11.31
C TRP A 154 -0.31 6.46 -9.94
N ASN A 155 0.51 7.45 -9.61
CA ASN A 155 0.32 8.29 -8.43
C ASN A 155 -0.97 9.13 -8.51
N VAL A 156 -1.32 9.62 -9.70
CA VAL A 156 -2.59 10.32 -9.91
C VAL A 156 -3.77 9.35 -9.80
N VAL A 157 -3.69 8.19 -10.46
CA VAL A 157 -4.71 7.14 -10.40
C VAL A 157 -4.94 6.63 -8.97
N ALA A 158 -3.89 6.57 -8.14
CA ALA A 158 -4.00 6.13 -6.74
C ALA A 158 -4.82 7.08 -5.86
N LYS A 159 -5.03 8.33 -6.26
CA LYS A 159 -5.92 9.27 -5.56
C LYS A 159 -7.39 8.86 -5.65
N GLU A 160 -7.76 8.09 -6.67
CA GLU A 160 -9.10 7.53 -6.83
C GLU A 160 -9.24 6.25 -5.99
N PRO A 161 -10.12 6.22 -4.96
CA PRO A 161 -10.22 5.09 -4.03
C PRO A 161 -10.47 3.73 -4.72
N ALA A 162 -11.34 3.71 -5.73
CA ALA A 162 -11.69 2.49 -6.47
C ALA A 162 -10.51 1.91 -7.25
N ARG A 163 -9.56 2.75 -7.69
CA ARG A 163 -8.41 2.35 -8.52
C ARG A 163 -7.09 2.30 -7.73
N ARG A 164 -7.09 2.68 -6.45
CA ARG A 164 -5.89 2.75 -5.61
C ARG A 164 -5.10 1.44 -5.56
N ASN A 165 -5.77 0.32 -5.32
CA ASN A 165 -5.10 -0.98 -5.26
C ASN A 165 -4.47 -1.39 -6.61
N LEU A 166 -5.13 -1.06 -7.73
CA LEU A 166 -4.56 -1.26 -9.06
C LEU A 166 -3.28 -0.43 -9.23
N ALA A 167 -3.32 0.86 -8.87
CA ALA A 167 -2.18 1.76 -8.96
C ALA A 167 -1.00 1.28 -8.10
N ILE A 168 -1.25 0.89 -6.84
CA ILE A 168 -0.22 0.32 -5.96
C ILE A 168 0.44 -0.91 -6.60
N ASN A 169 -0.35 -1.82 -7.17
CA ASN A 169 0.19 -3.01 -7.82
C ASN A 169 1.06 -2.68 -9.05
N GLN A 170 0.70 -1.66 -9.82
CA GLN A 170 1.51 -1.21 -10.95
C GLN A 170 2.80 -0.51 -10.47
N LEU A 171 2.72 0.36 -9.46
CA LEU A 171 3.91 0.99 -8.87
C LEU A 171 4.86 -0.04 -8.27
N LYS A 172 4.36 -1.11 -7.65
CA LYS A 172 5.19 -2.24 -7.18
C LYS A 172 5.93 -2.94 -8.33
N LYS A 173 5.27 -3.15 -9.49
CA LYS A 173 5.92 -3.72 -10.67
C LYS A 173 7.01 -2.80 -11.22
N ILE A 174 6.74 -1.49 -11.29
CA ILE A 174 7.73 -0.50 -11.72
C ILE A 174 8.92 -0.49 -10.75
N ASN A 175 8.68 -0.51 -9.44
CA ASN A 175 9.74 -0.56 -8.42
C ASN A 175 10.62 -1.82 -8.55
N ALA A 176 10.01 -2.97 -8.84
CA ALA A 176 10.75 -4.21 -9.05
C ALA A 176 11.65 -4.17 -10.30
N SER A 177 11.24 -3.44 -11.35
CA SER A 177 12.03 -3.28 -12.58
C SER A 177 13.07 -2.15 -12.52
N SER A 178 12.94 -1.23 -11.56
CA SER A 178 13.83 -0.08 -11.38
C SER A 178 14.19 0.11 -9.91
N PRO A 179 14.95 -0.83 -9.31
CA PRO A 179 15.34 -0.76 -7.90
C PRO A 179 16.19 0.48 -7.65
N GLY A 180 15.98 1.11 -6.48
CA GLY A 180 16.74 2.31 -6.07
C GLY A 180 16.18 3.63 -6.58
N ASN A 181 15.00 3.64 -7.22
CA ASN A 181 14.30 4.88 -7.56
C ASN A 181 13.63 5.46 -6.30
N VAL A 182 14.35 6.34 -5.59
CA VAL A 182 13.94 6.92 -4.31
C VAL A 182 12.59 7.65 -4.39
N PRO A 183 12.31 8.52 -5.38
CA PRO A 183 11.00 9.15 -5.53
C PRO A 183 9.84 8.14 -5.67
N LEU A 184 10.03 7.09 -6.47
CA LEU A 184 9.04 6.04 -6.63
C LEU A 184 8.82 5.26 -5.31
N GLN A 185 9.90 4.87 -4.63
CA GLN A 185 9.83 4.13 -3.37
C GLN A 185 9.16 4.96 -2.28
N SER A 186 9.45 6.25 -2.18
CA SER A 186 8.80 7.16 -1.23
C SER A 186 7.30 7.26 -1.47
N SER A 187 6.91 7.47 -2.70
CA SER A 187 5.51 7.57 -3.13
C SER A 187 4.75 6.27 -2.87
N LEU A 188 5.34 5.13 -3.22
CA LEU A 188 4.76 3.80 -2.99
C LEU A 188 4.60 3.50 -1.50
N ALA A 189 5.61 3.79 -0.67
CA ALA A 189 5.53 3.60 0.79
C ALA A 189 4.40 4.45 1.40
N GLN A 190 4.29 5.72 1.00
CA GLN A 190 3.23 6.61 1.45
C GLN A 190 1.84 6.07 1.10
N LEU A 191 1.63 5.62 -0.14
CA LEU A 191 0.36 5.03 -0.58
C LEU A 191 0.02 3.75 0.19
N LEU A 192 1.01 2.92 0.50
CA LEU A 192 0.83 1.71 1.29
C LEU A 192 0.40 2.04 2.72
N PHE A 193 1.03 3.03 3.38
CA PHE A 193 0.61 3.48 4.71
C PHE A 193 -0.81 4.06 4.70
N GLN A 194 -1.15 4.92 3.74
CA GLN A 194 -2.49 5.47 3.58
C GLN A 194 -3.56 4.40 3.32
N SER A 195 -3.16 3.26 2.78
CA SER A 195 -4.05 2.12 2.50
C SER A 195 -4.09 1.09 3.63
N GLY A 196 -3.46 1.37 4.79
CA GLY A 196 -3.38 0.46 5.93
C GLY A 196 -2.43 -0.74 5.73
N ARG A 197 -1.69 -0.79 4.62
CA ARG A 197 -0.73 -1.86 4.28
C ARG A 197 0.65 -1.58 4.88
N ARG A 198 0.68 -1.44 6.22
CA ARG A 198 1.86 -0.94 6.95
C ARG A 198 3.12 -1.80 6.73
N ASP A 199 2.99 -3.12 6.82
CA ASP A 199 4.15 -4.02 6.69
C ASP A 199 4.81 -3.92 5.32
N GLU A 200 4.00 -3.77 4.27
CA GLU A 200 4.51 -3.56 2.92
C GLU A 200 5.16 -2.18 2.75
N GLY A 201 4.60 -1.15 3.40
CA GLY A 201 5.20 0.18 3.45
C GLY A 201 6.59 0.16 4.10
N PHE A 202 6.74 -0.49 5.25
CA PHE A 202 8.03 -0.67 5.91
C PHE A 202 9.02 -1.49 5.08
N ALA A 203 8.57 -2.53 4.37
CA ALA A 203 9.43 -3.30 3.48
C ALA A 203 10.00 -2.45 2.33
N VAL A 204 9.19 -1.55 1.76
CA VAL A 204 9.65 -0.58 0.75
C VAL A 204 10.68 0.39 1.34
N LEU A 205 10.45 0.92 2.55
CA LEU A 205 11.41 1.81 3.23
C LEU A 205 12.71 1.08 3.58
N GLN A 206 12.65 -0.18 3.97
CA GLN A 206 13.84 -1.01 4.24
C GLN A 206 14.68 -1.20 2.97
N GLU A 207 14.04 -1.41 1.84
CA GLU A 207 14.74 -1.49 0.56
C GLU A 207 15.34 -0.14 0.16
N MET A 208 14.59 0.95 0.32
CA MET A 208 15.05 2.32 0.06
C MET A 208 16.25 2.70 0.93
N ALA A 209 16.31 2.22 2.19
CA ALA A 209 17.40 2.47 3.13
C ALA A 209 18.74 1.81 2.72
N LYS A 210 18.74 0.87 1.78
CA LYS A 210 19.96 0.24 1.26
C LYS A 210 20.75 1.19 0.34
N SER A 211 20.09 2.19 -0.24
CA SER A 211 20.76 3.20 -1.06
C SER A 211 21.21 4.40 -0.22
N ASN A 212 22.41 4.92 -0.48
CA ASN A 212 22.92 6.09 0.22
C ASN A 212 22.00 7.31 0.07
N ASN A 213 21.41 7.50 -1.12
CA ASN A 213 20.54 8.63 -1.41
C ASN A 213 19.14 8.50 -0.79
N GLY A 214 18.69 7.28 -0.48
CA GLY A 214 17.36 7.02 0.08
C GLY A 214 17.35 6.83 1.59
N ARG A 215 18.51 6.57 2.20
CA ARG A 215 18.60 6.17 3.60
C ARG A 215 18.02 7.19 4.58
N SER A 216 18.38 8.45 4.45
CA SER A 216 17.87 9.52 5.31
C SER A 216 16.35 9.66 5.17
N GLN A 217 15.85 9.74 3.94
CA GLN A 217 14.41 9.88 3.69
C GLN A 217 13.63 8.65 4.17
N ALA A 218 14.18 7.45 4.02
CA ALA A 218 13.56 6.22 4.55
C ALA A 218 13.47 6.26 6.09
N SER A 219 14.53 6.73 6.75
CA SER A 219 14.57 6.93 8.20
C SER A 219 13.48 7.91 8.67
N ASP A 220 13.37 9.06 8.00
CA ASP A 220 12.36 10.07 8.33
C ASP A 220 10.93 9.52 8.17
N MET A 221 10.65 8.90 7.02
CA MET A 221 9.33 8.33 6.74
C MET A 221 8.97 7.20 7.70
N TRP A 222 9.93 6.35 8.07
CA TRP A 222 9.70 5.25 9.01
C TRP A 222 9.42 5.78 10.40
N TYR A 223 10.28 6.69 10.90
CA TYR A 223 10.15 7.24 12.24
C TYR A 223 8.83 7.99 12.43
N GLN A 224 8.36 8.74 11.43
CA GLN A 224 7.04 9.38 11.45
C GLN A 224 5.88 8.39 11.67
N GLN A 225 6.01 7.12 11.27
CA GLN A 225 4.97 6.11 11.45
C GLN A 225 4.94 5.51 12.87
N ILE A 226 6.00 5.68 13.66
CA ILE A 226 6.17 5.00 14.96
C ILE A 226 6.37 5.95 16.15
N LYS A 227 6.76 7.20 15.92
CA LYS A 227 7.18 8.14 16.99
C LYS A 227 6.11 8.45 18.02
N ASP A 228 4.84 8.53 17.61
CA ASP A 228 3.73 8.95 18.46
C ASP A 228 2.95 7.75 19.06
N GLN A 229 3.51 6.55 18.93
CA GLN A 229 2.86 5.35 19.48
C GLN A 229 3.01 5.32 21.01
N PRO A 230 1.91 5.06 21.75
CA PRO A 230 1.98 4.89 23.19
C PRO A 230 2.82 3.66 23.56
N ALA A 231 3.35 3.67 24.78
CA ALA A 231 4.18 2.57 25.28
C ALA A 231 3.38 1.26 25.30
N SER A 232 3.87 0.28 24.56
CA SER A 232 3.32 -1.08 24.43
C SER A 232 4.40 -2.02 23.90
N SER A 233 4.24 -3.33 24.06
CA SER A 233 5.16 -4.30 23.46
C SER A 233 5.26 -4.14 21.94
N ALA A 234 4.18 -3.74 21.26
CA ALA A 234 4.16 -3.49 19.84
C ALA A 234 5.01 -2.27 19.47
N SER A 235 4.88 -1.15 20.20
CA SER A 235 5.67 0.05 19.94
C SER A 235 7.17 -0.16 20.23
N VAL A 236 7.51 -0.88 21.29
CA VAL A 236 8.91 -1.26 21.59
C VAL A 236 9.48 -2.12 20.48
N THR A 237 8.70 -3.09 19.96
CA THR A 237 9.12 -3.91 18.81
C THR A 237 9.32 -3.06 17.54
N ALA A 238 8.41 -2.12 17.27
CA ALA A 238 8.53 -1.22 16.11
C ALA A 238 9.78 -0.32 16.21
N LEU A 239 10.05 0.24 17.39
CA LEU A 239 11.27 1.01 17.65
C LEU A 239 12.54 0.15 17.51
N GLN A 240 12.52 -1.08 18.01
CA GLN A 240 13.62 -2.03 17.86
C GLN A 240 13.89 -2.36 16.38
N GLN A 241 12.84 -2.60 15.59
CA GLN A 241 12.96 -2.83 14.14
C GLN A 241 13.57 -1.61 13.44
N TYR A 242 13.10 -0.40 13.76
CA TYR A 242 13.68 0.83 13.23
C TYR A 242 15.19 0.93 13.55
N LEU A 243 15.56 0.75 14.83
CA LEU A 243 16.95 0.83 15.29
C LEU A 243 17.85 -0.29 14.73
N SER A 244 17.28 -1.39 14.25
CA SER A 244 18.04 -2.45 13.56
C SER A 244 18.42 -2.08 12.12
N VAL A 245 17.69 -1.16 11.50
CA VAL A 245 17.91 -0.69 10.12
C VAL A 245 18.75 0.58 10.09
N PHE A 246 18.51 1.49 11.05
CA PHE A 246 19.14 2.80 11.11
C PHE A 246 20.04 2.92 12.34
N SER A 247 21.29 3.31 12.14
CA SER A 247 22.33 3.35 13.19
C SER A 247 22.68 4.76 13.67
N ASP A 248 22.34 5.78 12.87
CA ASP A 248 22.76 7.17 13.06
C ASP A 248 21.70 8.19 12.60
N GLY A 249 21.83 9.41 13.04
CA GLY A 249 20.94 10.53 12.75
C GLY A 249 20.05 10.92 13.93
N ASP A 250 19.41 12.09 13.83
CA ASP A 250 18.60 12.68 14.92
C ASP A 250 17.41 11.80 15.29
N ASN A 251 16.73 11.23 14.30
CA ASN A 251 15.61 10.31 14.53
C ASN A 251 16.05 9.04 15.26
N VAL A 252 17.27 8.54 15.02
CA VAL A 252 17.82 7.35 15.71
C VAL A 252 18.08 7.67 17.18
N THR A 253 18.60 8.86 17.46
CA THR A 253 18.82 9.31 18.84
C THR A 253 17.47 9.42 19.59
N ALA A 254 16.47 10.03 18.96
CA ALA A 254 15.12 10.14 19.53
C ALA A 254 14.45 8.78 19.72
N ALA A 255 14.54 7.90 18.72
CA ALA A 255 13.97 6.55 18.79
C ALA A 255 14.62 5.70 19.88
N ARG A 256 15.93 5.83 20.10
CA ARG A 256 16.65 5.14 21.19
C ARG A 256 16.20 5.60 22.55
N ALA A 257 16.10 6.92 22.76
CA ALA A 257 15.60 7.50 24.01
C ALA A 257 14.15 7.05 24.28
N GLN A 258 13.30 7.05 23.25
CA GLN A 258 11.92 6.58 23.35
C GLN A 258 11.85 5.08 23.69
N PHE A 259 12.67 4.26 23.04
CA PHE A 259 12.76 2.82 23.27
C PHE A 259 13.12 2.52 24.73
N GLU A 260 14.17 3.16 25.25
CA GLU A 260 14.61 2.98 26.65
C GLU A 260 13.54 3.44 27.65
N ALA A 261 12.91 4.59 27.38
CA ALA A 261 11.83 5.11 28.23
C ALA A 261 10.63 4.16 28.28
N GLN A 262 10.19 3.66 27.11
CA GLN A 262 9.07 2.72 27.03
C GLN A 262 9.39 1.36 27.66
N GLN A 263 10.61 0.84 27.47
CA GLN A 263 11.04 -0.38 28.16
C GLN A 263 10.99 -0.24 29.69
N LYS A 264 11.45 0.92 30.21
CA LYS A 264 11.39 1.20 31.64
C LYS A 264 9.96 1.27 32.17
N GLN A 265 9.05 1.90 31.43
CA GLN A 265 7.63 1.96 31.79
C GLN A 265 6.99 0.56 31.77
N LEU A 266 7.27 -0.25 30.76
CA LEU A 266 6.73 -1.60 30.63
C LEU A 266 7.36 -2.62 31.59
N ALA A 267 8.42 -2.25 32.32
CA ALA A 267 8.95 -3.05 33.41
C ALA A 267 7.96 -3.12 34.60
N ASP A 268 7.11 -2.10 34.79
CA ASP A 268 6.01 -2.15 35.74
C ASP A 268 4.88 -3.06 35.21
N PRO A 269 4.54 -4.16 35.90
CA PRO A 269 3.51 -5.08 35.44
C PRO A 269 2.11 -4.45 35.32
N ALA A 270 1.76 -3.49 36.19
CA ALA A 270 0.46 -2.82 36.16
C ALA A 270 0.35 -1.88 34.97
N PHE A 271 1.40 -1.07 34.74
CA PHE A 271 1.49 -0.20 33.57
C PHE A 271 1.44 -1.01 32.27
N ARG A 272 2.21 -2.10 32.20
CA ARG A 272 2.23 -2.97 31.02
C ARG A 272 0.86 -3.57 30.73
N ALA A 273 0.17 -4.09 31.74
CA ALA A 273 -1.16 -4.66 31.59
C ALA A 273 -2.17 -3.61 31.07
N LYS A 274 -2.14 -2.38 31.59
CA LYS A 274 -2.97 -1.27 31.07
C LYS A 274 -2.64 -0.95 29.60
N ALA A 275 -1.37 -0.77 29.29
CA ALA A 275 -0.90 -0.41 27.96
C ALA A 275 -1.26 -1.49 26.91
N GLU A 276 -1.02 -2.76 27.23
CA GLU A 276 -1.38 -3.89 26.35
C GLU A 276 -2.90 -4.04 26.20
N GLY A 277 -3.64 -3.78 27.27
CA GLY A 277 -5.09 -3.80 27.24
C GLY A 277 -5.69 -2.71 26.37
N LEU A 278 -5.20 -1.48 26.47
CA LEU A 278 -5.60 -0.35 25.60
C LEU A 278 -5.29 -0.64 24.14
N ALA A 279 -4.06 -1.08 23.84
CA ALA A 279 -3.66 -1.45 22.50
C ALA A 279 -4.55 -2.59 21.90
N ALA A 280 -4.94 -3.56 22.74
CA ALA A 280 -5.83 -4.64 22.32
C ALA A 280 -7.27 -4.15 22.06
N VAL A 281 -7.76 -3.15 22.80
CA VAL A 281 -9.06 -2.50 22.54
C VAL A 281 -9.03 -1.82 21.17
N ASP A 282 -8.00 -1.04 20.88
CA ASP A 282 -7.86 -0.31 19.61
C ASP A 282 -7.73 -1.27 18.42
N ALA A 283 -7.09 -2.42 18.63
CA ALA A 283 -6.99 -3.50 17.63
C ALA A 283 -8.26 -4.36 17.50
N GLY A 284 -9.33 -4.10 18.25
CA GLY A 284 -10.56 -4.91 18.25
C GLY A 284 -10.40 -6.32 18.88
N GLN A 285 -9.31 -6.55 19.60
CA GLN A 285 -8.99 -7.85 20.23
C GLN A 285 -9.64 -7.98 21.61
N GLY A 286 -10.97 -7.94 21.67
CA GLY A 286 -11.73 -7.86 22.92
C GLY A 286 -11.38 -8.90 23.98
N SER A 287 -11.06 -10.14 23.61
CA SER A 287 -10.68 -11.18 24.58
C SER A 287 -9.33 -10.91 25.23
N LYS A 288 -8.32 -10.50 24.46
CA LYS A 288 -7.01 -10.10 24.97
C LYS A 288 -7.13 -8.84 25.83
N ALA A 289 -7.89 -7.86 25.35
CA ALA A 289 -8.16 -6.62 26.08
C ALA A 289 -8.76 -6.86 27.46
N VAL A 290 -9.79 -7.72 27.57
CA VAL A 290 -10.39 -8.08 28.86
C VAL A 290 -9.34 -8.68 29.81
N THR A 291 -8.52 -9.61 29.33
CA THR A 291 -7.51 -10.27 30.17
C THR A 291 -6.50 -9.27 30.74
N GLU A 292 -5.96 -8.39 29.90
CA GLU A 292 -4.95 -7.45 30.34
C GLU A 292 -5.55 -6.31 31.19
N LEU A 293 -6.71 -5.75 30.79
CA LEU A 293 -7.36 -4.69 31.55
C LEU A 293 -7.89 -5.16 32.92
N GLN A 294 -8.30 -6.42 33.06
CA GLN A 294 -8.62 -6.97 34.38
C GLN A 294 -7.42 -6.96 35.34
N LYS A 295 -6.21 -7.26 34.84
CA LYS A 295 -4.98 -7.15 35.64
C LYS A 295 -4.71 -5.70 36.04
N ALA A 296 -4.83 -4.76 35.10
CA ALA A 296 -4.63 -3.33 35.35
C ALA A 296 -5.64 -2.79 36.37
N VAL A 297 -6.94 -3.09 36.20
CA VAL A 297 -8.00 -2.68 37.14
C VAL A 297 -7.84 -3.33 38.51
N SER A 298 -7.33 -4.58 38.58
CA SER A 298 -7.03 -5.24 39.85
C SER A 298 -5.88 -4.58 40.57
N ALA A 299 -4.90 -4.06 39.85
CA ALA A 299 -3.78 -3.32 40.43
C ALA A 299 -4.18 -1.90 40.90
N ASN A 300 -5.07 -1.24 40.17
CA ASN A 300 -5.60 0.09 40.50
C ASN A 300 -7.09 0.20 40.16
N HIS A 301 -7.95 -0.01 41.14
CA HIS A 301 -9.41 0.05 40.98
C HIS A 301 -9.95 1.47 40.76
N ALA A 302 -9.16 2.50 41.02
CA ALA A 302 -9.52 3.92 40.81
C ALA A 302 -9.06 4.47 39.45
N ASP A 303 -8.43 3.66 38.59
CA ASP A 303 -8.06 4.05 37.22
C ASP A 303 -9.29 4.04 36.32
N SER A 304 -9.94 5.20 36.18
CA SER A 304 -11.15 5.37 35.39
C SER A 304 -10.95 5.00 33.92
N GLU A 305 -9.77 5.29 33.34
CA GLU A 305 -9.42 4.97 31.96
C GLU A 305 -9.33 3.44 31.76
N ALA A 306 -8.64 2.73 32.63
CA ALA A 306 -8.54 1.27 32.57
C ALA A 306 -9.92 0.62 32.76
N VAL A 307 -10.76 1.13 33.66
CA VAL A 307 -12.13 0.64 33.88
C VAL A 307 -13.02 0.91 32.66
N GLY A 308 -12.96 2.11 32.07
CA GLY A 308 -13.73 2.46 30.87
C GLY A 308 -13.29 1.64 29.65
N ALA A 309 -11.98 1.41 29.48
CA ALA A 309 -11.43 0.55 28.44
C ALA A 309 -11.88 -0.92 28.62
N LEU A 310 -11.96 -1.42 29.86
CA LEU A 310 -12.50 -2.75 30.16
C LEU A 310 -13.98 -2.85 29.76
N GLY A 311 -14.76 -1.79 29.96
CA GLY A 311 -16.13 -1.69 29.44
C GLY A 311 -16.18 -1.80 27.92
N GLN A 312 -15.30 -1.12 27.21
CA GLN A 312 -15.19 -1.20 25.75
C GLN A 312 -14.78 -2.60 25.29
N ALA A 313 -13.84 -3.24 25.98
CA ALA A 313 -13.44 -4.63 25.69
C ALA A 313 -14.59 -5.62 25.86
N TYR A 314 -15.41 -5.49 26.92
CA TYR A 314 -16.62 -6.31 27.09
C TYR A 314 -17.66 -6.02 26.00
N SER A 315 -17.81 -4.76 25.59
CA SER A 315 -18.69 -4.37 24.48
C SER A 315 -18.28 -5.04 23.17
N GLN A 316 -16.99 -5.06 22.84
CA GLN A 316 -16.43 -5.75 21.67
C GLN A 316 -16.70 -7.26 21.69
N LYS A 317 -16.73 -7.87 22.89
CA LYS A 317 -17.08 -9.28 23.07
C LYS A 317 -18.60 -9.56 23.02
N GLY A 318 -19.42 -8.53 22.96
CA GLY A 318 -20.87 -8.68 23.05
C GLY A 318 -21.41 -8.89 24.48
N ASP A 319 -20.55 -8.82 25.51
CA ASP A 319 -20.96 -8.93 26.92
C ASP A 319 -21.50 -7.57 27.41
N ARG A 320 -22.74 -7.29 27.01
CA ARG A 320 -23.38 -6.00 27.22
C ARG A 320 -23.57 -5.67 28.71
N ALA A 321 -23.89 -6.69 29.52
CA ALA A 321 -24.11 -6.48 30.95
C ALA A 321 -22.84 -6.03 31.67
N ARG A 322 -21.69 -6.69 31.43
CA ARG A 322 -20.42 -6.28 32.00
C ARG A 322 -19.94 -4.95 31.41
N ALA A 323 -20.15 -4.70 30.12
CA ALA A 323 -19.81 -3.41 29.49
C ALA A 323 -20.53 -2.25 30.21
N VAL A 324 -21.85 -2.33 30.40
CA VAL A 324 -22.66 -1.34 31.13
C VAL A 324 -22.08 -1.08 32.51
N ALA A 325 -21.83 -2.15 33.31
CA ALA A 325 -21.32 -2.03 34.66
C ALA A 325 -19.95 -1.32 34.73
N GLN A 326 -19.06 -1.59 33.76
CA GLN A 326 -17.74 -0.95 33.73
C GLN A 326 -17.82 0.52 33.30
N PHE A 327 -18.67 0.90 32.34
CA PHE A 327 -18.85 2.28 31.95
C PHE A 327 -19.46 3.11 33.10
N GLU A 328 -20.48 2.59 33.77
CA GLU A 328 -21.05 3.25 34.97
C GLU A 328 -20.00 3.47 36.05
N LYS A 329 -19.15 2.45 36.30
CA LYS A 329 -18.06 2.54 37.26
C LYS A 329 -17.02 3.57 36.85
N ALA A 330 -16.59 3.59 35.58
CA ALA A 330 -15.61 4.56 35.07
C ALA A 330 -16.09 5.99 35.24
N ILE A 331 -17.37 6.25 34.88
CA ILE A 331 -18.04 7.52 35.03
C ILE A 331 -18.13 7.95 36.51
N ALA A 332 -18.41 7.01 37.41
CA ALA A 332 -18.48 7.29 38.84
C ALA A 332 -17.11 7.61 39.47
N ILE A 333 -16.03 6.97 38.96
CA ILE A 333 -14.66 7.24 39.43
C ILE A 333 -14.20 8.64 38.97
N ASP A 334 -14.42 8.99 37.73
CA ASP A 334 -14.02 10.29 37.16
C ASP A 334 -15.14 10.90 36.29
N PRO A 335 -16.07 11.67 36.90
CA PRO A 335 -17.15 12.32 36.18
C PRO A 335 -16.70 13.41 35.20
N GLN A 336 -15.46 13.92 35.35
CA GLN A 336 -14.89 14.99 34.52
C GLN A 336 -13.81 14.48 33.56
N SER A 337 -13.68 13.18 33.39
CA SER A 337 -12.73 12.58 32.46
C SER A 337 -12.91 13.08 31.03
N ASP A 338 -11.83 13.30 30.30
CA ASP A 338 -11.83 13.58 28.86
C ASP A 338 -12.54 12.47 28.04
N ASN A 339 -12.56 11.25 28.58
CA ASN A 339 -13.25 10.11 27.99
C ASN A 339 -14.76 10.05 28.33
N ARG A 340 -15.30 10.97 29.14
CA ARG A 340 -16.68 10.94 29.63
C ARG A 340 -17.69 10.82 28.49
N GLY A 341 -17.60 11.68 27.48
CA GLY A 341 -18.53 11.67 26.35
C GLY A 341 -18.52 10.36 25.57
N LYS A 342 -17.33 9.77 25.41
CA LYS A 342 -17.17 8.43 24.79
C LYS A 342 -17.85 7.34 25.63
N TRP A 343 -17.67 7.38 26.96
CA TRP A 343 -18.28 6.38 27.84
C TRP A 343 -19.79 6.51 27.91
N ASP A 344 -20.34 7.73 27.96
CA ASP A 344 -21.79 7.96 27.93
C ASP A 344 -22.42 7.41 26.65
N SER A 345 -21.81 7.66 25.50
CA SER A 345 -22.27 7.15 24.21
C SER A 345 -22.25 5.62 24.16
N LEU A 346 -21.13 5.01 24.59
CA LEU A 346 -21.00 3.54 24.63
C LEU A 346 -21.94 2.91 25.67
N LEU A 347 -22.16 3.55 26.81
CA LEU A 347 -23.10 3.12 27.82
C LEU A 347 -24.53 3.11 27.28
N LYS A 348 -24.96 4.20 26.60
CA LYS A 348 -26.29 4.29 25.93
C LYS A 348 -26.49 3.13 24.96
N VAL A 349 -25.54 2.92 24.06
CA VAL A 349 -25.60 1.82 23.07
C VAL A 349 -25.65 0.43 23.73
N ASN A 350 -24.81 0.17 24.74
CA ASN A 350 -24.78 -1.12 25.41
C ASN A 350 -26.05 -1.37 26.27
N ARG A 351 -26.61 -0.35 26.91
CA ARG A 351 -27.90 -0.46 27.62
C ARG A 351 -29.03 -0.78 26.67
N TYR A 352 -29.11 -0.12 25.51
CA TYR A 352 -30.11 -0.39 24.48
C TYR A 352 -30.06 -1.87 24.06
N TRP A 353 -28.93 -2.34 23.63
CA TRP A 353 -28.78 -3.74 23.17
C TRP A 353 -28.92 -4.77 24.29
N LEU A 354 -28.59 -4.44 25.53
CA LEU A 354 -28.83 -5.29 26.68
C LEU A 354 -30.34 -5.49 26.90
N LEU A 355 -31.13 -4.42 26.80
CA LEU A 355 -32.59 -4.48 26.93
C LEU A 355 -33.22 -5.29 25.78
N ILE A 356 -32.75 -5.11 24.55
CA ILE A 356 -33.17 -5.96 23.42
C ILE A 356 -32.89 -7.44 23.71
N GLN A 357 -31.68 -7.76 24.15
CA GLN A 357 -31.31 -9.14 24.49
C GLN A 357 -32.17 -9.71 25.61
N GLN A 358 -32.49 -8.91 26.63
CA GLN A 358 -33.37 -9.30 27.72
C GLN A 358 -34.82 -9.54 27.23
N GLY A 359 -35.29 -8.68 26.33
CA GLY A 359 -36.59 -8.85 25.66
C GLY A 359 -36.67 -10.14 24.85
N ASP A 360 -35.66 -10.41 24.04
CA ASP A 360 -35.56 -11.64 23.24
C ASP A 360 -35.55 -12.91 24.12
N ASN A 361 -34.82 -12.86 25.23
CA ASN A 361 -34.77 -13.97 26.18
C ASN A 361 -36.12 -14.17 26.89
N ALA A 362 -36.81 -13.10 27.23
CA ALA A 362 -38.17 -13.19 27.81
C ALA A 362 -39.18 -13.76 26.80
N LEU A 363 -39.09 -13.39 25.51
CA LEU A 363 -39.90 -14.01 24.46
C LEU A 363 -39.64 -15.53 24.33
N LYS A 364 -38.38 -15.92 24.30
CA LYS A 364 -38.00 -17.34 24.26
C LYS A 364 -38.51 -18.12 25.46
N ALA A 365 -38.67 -17.46 26.60
CA ALA A 365 -39.27 -18.01 27.83
C ALA A 365 -40.81 -17.88 27.86
N ASN A 366 -41.47 -17.52 26.76
CA ASN A 366 -42.90 -17.28 26.66
C ASN A 366 -43.45 -16.19 27.61
N ASN A 367 -42.60 -15.28 28.10
CA ASN A 367 -42.98 -14.16 28.97
C ASN A 367 -43.12 -12.87 28.15
N THR A 368 -44.24 -12.76 27.39
CA THR A 368 -44.49 -11.64 26.46
C THR A 368 -44.64 -10.30 27.18
N ALA A 369 -45.26 -10.28 28.37
CA ALA A 369 -45.41 -9.06 29.14
C ALA A 369 -44.06 -8.47 29.61
N GLN A 370 -43.13 -9.32 29.97
CA GLN A 370 -41.77 -8.87 30.36
C GLN A 370 -40.95 -8.46 29.14
N ALA A 371 -41.08 -9.17 28.03
CA ALA A 371 -40.47 -8.79 26.78
C ALA A 371 -40.90 -7.39 26.32
N GLU A 372 -42.20 -7.13 26.35
CA GLU A 372 -42.74 -5.81 25.99
C GLU A 372 -42.17 -4.69 26.86
N ARG A 373 -42.02 -4.89 28.15
CA ARG A 373 -41.40 -3.93 29.07
C ARG A 373 -39.96 -3.62 28.69
N TYR A 374 -39.17 -4.64 28.37
CA TYR A 374 -37.79 -4.43 27.97
C TYR A 374 -37.67 -3.67 26.64
N TYR A 375 -38.49 -4.01 25.65
CA TYR A 375 -38.51 -3.29 24.37
C TYR A 375 -38.99 -1.84 24.51
N GLN A 376 -39.97 -1.57 25.38
CA GLN A 376 -40.40 -0.18 25.68
C GLN A 376 -39.28 0.61 26.35
N GLN A 377 -38.51 0.00 27.28
CA GLN A 377 -37.36 0.66 27.89
C GLN A 377 -36.24 0.91 26.85
N ALA A 378 -35.99 -0.03 25.95
CA ALA A 378 -35.02 0.15 24.86
C ALA A 378 -35.43 1.31 23.94
N ARG A 379 -36.72 1.37 23.54
CA ARG A 379 -37.26 2.47 22.71
C ARG A 379 -37.11 3.83 23.39
N ASN A 380 -37.25 3.91 24.72
CA ASN A 380 -37.08 5.17 25.44
C ASN A 380 -35.61 5.64 25.42
N ILE A 381 -34.65 4.74 25.37
CA ILE A 381 -33.22 5.10 25.21
C ILE A 381 -32.97 5.69 23.81
N ASP A 382 -33.59 5.13 22.76
CA ASP A 382 -33.40 5.54 21.38
C ASP A 382 -34.05 6.91 21.09
N ASN A 383 -35.19 7.20 21.76
CA ASN A 383 -35.98 8.45 21.57
C ASN A 383 -35.44 9.64 22.37
N THR A 384 -34.27 9.60 22.99
CA THR A 384 -33.69 10.68 23.80
C THR A 384 -32.73 11.59 23.05
N ASP A 385 -32.68 11.51 21.74
CA ASP A 385 -31.89 12.40 20.86
C ASP A 385 -32.75 13.44 20.17
#